data_5881dd2545884e5984fd4525fc5717dc
#
_entry.id   5881dd2545884e5984fd4525fc5717dc
#
_cell.length_a   1.000
_cell.length_b   1.000
_cell.length_c   1.000
_cell.angle_alpha   90.00
_cell.angle_beta   90.00
_cell.angle_gamma   90.00
#
_symmetry.space_group_name_H-M   'P 1'
#
loop_
_entity.id
_entity.type
_entity.pdbx_description
1 polymer ?
#
loop_
_entity_poly.entity_id
_entity_poly.type
_entity_poly.pdbx_seq_one_letter_code
_entity_poly.pdbx_strand_id
1 'polypeptide(L)'
;MQFPRDPLAAVTHPDPYPYYASLVAERPFYRDEALGLWVASSAAAVTAVLTSDLCRVRPPAEPVPRALLGSPAGDIFGHLVRMNDGPGHCPFKQAVSATLDSVDRSQAAEQGKTSAQILWDELDPAADPRRLTEFAFGLSVFVVGGLLGVPRDRLRETTQWTGDFVRCLSPLSTPEQIEQSKTAAGHLLDLFRSLLAGQGTGGLLGTLAAEARRLGRGDVDVIVANGIGFLSQSYEATAGLLGNTVLALISQPGVREQVTGDSDLLAHVVQEVLRHDPPVQNTRRFLAGSGELCGRQVKEGDAVLVVLAAANRDPAANPDPGRFEALRESRRHFTFGARAHECPGGALAASIAEAGVRQLLASGLRVEDLARPPRYRVSGNARVPIW
;
A
#
# COMPACT_ATOMS: atom_id res chain seq x y z
N MET A 1 17.10 -23.38 1.29
CA MET A 1 16.02 -22.68 0.52
C MET A 1 16.71 -21.98 -0.64
N GLN A 2 16.17 -22.07 -1.85
CA GLN A 2 16.76 -21.41 -3.03
C GLN A 2 16.45 -19.91 -3.01
N PHE A 3 17.40 -19.05 -3.32
CA PHE A 3 17.15 -17.61 -3.42
C PHE A 3 16.16 -17.28 -4.53
N PRO A 4 15.35 -16.20 -4.37
CA PRO A 4 14.60 -15.64 -5.48
C PRO A 4 15.53 -15.31 -6.66
N ARG A 5 15.01 -15.49 -7.88
CA ARG A 5 15.80 -15.21 -9.11
C ARG A 5 16.13 -13.72 -9.30
N ASP A 6 15.26 -12.85 -8.80
CA ASP A 6 15.36 -11.40 -8.95
C ASP A 6 14.55 -10.68 -7.84
N PRO A 7 14.70 -9.34 -7.67
CA PRO A 7 13.98 -8.60 -6.64
C PRO A 7 12.45 -8.55 -6.82
N LEU A 8 11.92 -8.77 -8.02
CA LEU A 8 10.47 -8.84 -8.27
C LEU A 8 9.92 -10.19 -7.82
N ALA A 9 10.62 -11.28 -8.14
CA ALA A 9 10.27 -12.62 -7.67
C ALA A 9 10.37 -12.74 -6.14
N ALA A 10 11.24 -11.95 -5.51
CA ALA A 10 11.41 -11.92 -4.06
C ALA A 10 10.13 -11.50 -3.32
N VAL A 11 9.29 -10.65 -3.91
CA VAL A 11 8.06 -10.12 -3.27
C VAL A 11 7.15 -11.22 -2.73
N THR A 12 6.99 -12.29 -3.49
CA THR A 12 6.10 -13.42 -3.15
C THR A 12 6.84 -14.68 -2.71
N HIS A 13 8.17 -14.58 -2.55
CA HIS A 13 8.97 -15.68 -2.02
C HIS A 13 8.64 -15.93 -0.54
N PRO A 14 8.58 -17.18 -0.05
CA PRO A 14 8.29 -17.46 1.37
C PRO A 14 9.23 -16.74 2.34
N ASP A 15 10.51 -16.70 2.04
CA ASP A 15 11.52 -15.95 2.82
C ASP A 15 12.46 -15.18 1.87
N PRO A 16 12.19 -13.89 1.58
CA PRO A 16 13.01 -13.07 0.69
C PRO A 16 14.21 -12.43 1.40
N TYR A 17 14.25 -12.43 2.74
CA TYR A 17 15.14 -11.58 3.51
C TYR A 17 16.63 -11.96 3.43
N PRO A 18 17.03 -13.24 3.37
CA PRO A 18 18.42 -13.58 3.11
C PRO A 18 18.91 -13.06 1.75
N TYR A 19 18.05 -13.07 0.73
CA TYR A 19 18.35 -12.49 -0.58
C TYR A 19 18.47 -10.95 -0.49
N TYR A 20 17.55 -10.28 0.19
CA TYR A 20 17.62 -8.84 0.37
C TYR A 20 18.88 -8.43 1.16
N ALA A 21 19.28 -9.20 2.16
CA ALA A 21 20.52 -8.95 2.90
C ALA A 21 21.76 -9.04 1.99
N SER A 22 21.81 -10.01 1.07
CA SER A 22 22.90 -10.08 0.09
C SER A 22 22.92 -8.89 -0.88
N LEU A 23 21.74 -8.40 -1.30
CA LEU A 23 21.66 -7.20 -2.13
C LEU A 23 22.20 -5.96 -1.41
N VAL A 24 21.81 -5.76 -0.14
CA VAL A 24 22.28 -4.63 0.68
C VAL A 24 23.79 -4.66 0.85
N ALA A 25 24.36 -5.84 1.14
CA ALA A 25 25.79 -6.00 1.42
C ALA A 25 26.67 -5.90 0.17
N GLU A 26 26.24 -6.50 -0.93
CA GLU A 26 27.10 -6.73 -2.10
C GLU A 26 26.78 -5.81 -3.28
N ARG A 27 25.50 -5.43 -3.42
CA ARG A 27 25.00 -4.69 -4.59
C ARG A 27 23.97 -3.62 -4.19
N PRO A 28 24.37 -2.62 -3.38
CA PRO A 28 23.45 -1.61 -2.83
C PRO A 28 22.77 -0.74 -3.89
N PHE A 29 23.43 -0.52 -5.04
CA PHE A 29 22.89 0.11 -6.24
C PHE A 29 23.57 -0.48 -7.47
N TYR A 30 22.79 -1.15 -8.34
CA TYR A 30 23.33 -1.84 -9.53
C TYR A 30 22.35 -1.84 -10.70
N ARG A 31 22.87 -2.05 -11.89
CA ARG A 31 22.08 -2.34 -13.10
C ARG A 31 21.77 -3.84 -13.13
N ASP A 32 20.50 -4.20 -13.20
CA ASP A 32 20.08 -5.57 -13.45
C ASP A 32 19.83 -5.71 -14.96
N GLU A 33 20.70 -6.41 -15.65
CA GLU A 33 20.66 -6.55 -17.10
C GLU A 33 19.47 -7.40 -17.56
N ALA A 34 19.06 -8.40 -16.77
CA ALA A 34 17.92 -9.26 -17.10
C ALA A 34 16.59 -8.52 -17.00
N LEU A 35 16.46 -7.65 -15.99
CA LEU A 35 15.28 -6.80 -15.81
C LEU A 35 15.35 -5.50 -16.62
N GLY A 36 16.52 -5.13 -17.13
CA GLY A 36 16.74 -3.90 -17.89
C GLY A 36 16.58 -2.63 -17.08
N LEU A 37 16.76 -2.68 -15.74
CA LEU A 37 16.56 -1.54 -14.85
C LEU A 37 17.62 -1.46 -13.74
N TRP A 38 17.72 -0.31 -13.10
CA TRP A 38 18.53 -0.14 -11.91
C TRP A 38 17.79 -0.67 -10.67
N VAL A 39 18.55 -1.15 -9.69
CA VAL A 39 18.03 -1.64 -8.40
C VAL A 39 18.71 -0.87 -7.27
N ALA A 40 17.92 -0.27 -6.39
CA ALA A 40 18.38 0.37 -5.15
C ALA A 40 17.91 -0.47 -3.96
N SER A 41 18.81 -1.00 -3.14
CA SER A 41 18.50 -1.94 -2.06
C SER A 41 18.96 -1.49 -0.68
N SER A 42 20.06 -0.73 -0.55
CA SER A 42 20.48 -0.18 0.75
C SER A 42 19.67 1.04 1.16
N ALA A 43 19.63 1.33 2.45
CA ALA A 43 18.98 2.53 3.01
C ALA A 43 19.50 3.84 2.38
N ALA A 44 20.82 3.91 2.14
CA ALA A 44 21.44 5.07 1.50
C ALA A 44 21.01 5.21 0.05
N ALA A 45 21.05 4.13 -0.75
CA ALA A 45 20.63 4.15 -2.15
C ALA A 45 19.14 4.43 -2.30
N VAL A 46 18.29 3.79 -1.49
CA VAL A 46 16.84 4.03 -1.47
C VAL A 46 16.54 5.50 -1.12
N THR A 47 17.22 6.05 -0.12
CA THR A 47 17.07 7.48 0.24
C THR A 47 17.47 8.36 -0.95
N ALA A 48 18.63 8.12 -1.56
CA ALA A 48 19.11 8.91 -2.69
C ALA A 48 18.11 8.91 -3.86
N VAL A 49 17.56 7.75 -4.22
CA VAL A 49 16.56 7.65 -5.30
C VAL A 49 15.24 8.35 -4.96
N LEU A 50 14.73 8.13 -3.73
CA LEU A 50 13.44 8.72 -3.31
C LEU A 50 13.50 10.24 -3.16
N THR A 51 14.70 10.80 -2.97
CA THR A 51 14.90 12.23 -2.75
C THR A 51 15.52 12.97 -3.96
N SER A 52 15.81 12.26 -5.04
CA SER A 52 16.45 12.80 -6.24
C SER A 52 15.46 13.58 -7.11
N ASP A 53 15.87 14.78 -7.51
CA ASP A 53 15.12 15.60 -8.48
C ASP A 53 15.18 15.06 -9.92
N LEU A 54 16.07 14.08 -10.19
CA LEU A 54 16.09 13.36 -11.47
C LEU A 54 14.98 12.30 -11.58
N CYS A 55 14.43 11.88 -10.45
CA CYS A 55 13.48 10.76 -10.40
C CYS A 55 12.03 11.24 -10.48
N ARG A 56 11.21 10.49 -11.25
CA ARG A 56 9.77 10.69 -11.38
C ARG A 56 9.02 9.42 -11.00
N VAL A 57 7.75 9.54 -10.65
CA VAL A 57 6.91 8.39 -10.27
C VAL A 57 6.38 7.60 -11.45
N ARG A 58 6.44 8.17 -12.65
CA ARG A 58 6.03 7.52 -13.91
C ARG A 58 6.95 7.92 -15.06
N PRO A 59 6.97 7.14 -16.16
CA PRO A 59 7.75 7.50 -17.34
C PRO A 59 7.29 8.86 -17.89
N PRO A 60 8.18 9.84 -18.09
CA PRO A 60 7.80 11.11 -18.68
C PRO A 60 7.16 10.99 -20.07
N ALA A 61 7.64 10.04 -20.86
CA ALA A 61 7.14 9.79 -22.22
C ALA A 61 5.79 9.04 -22.26
N GLU A 62 5.39 8.37 -21.17
CA GLU A 62 4.16 7.58 -21.08
C GLU A 62 3.47 7.82 -19.74
N PRO A 63 2.86 9.01 -19.55
CA PRO A 63 2.23 9.40 -18.30
C PRO A 63 1.00 8.56 -17.94
N VAL A 64 0.32 7.99 -18.93
CA VAL A 64 -0.75 6.99 -18.75
C VAL A 64 -0.38 5.77 -19.58
N PRO A 65 -0.44 4.54 -19.04
CA PRO A 65 -0.16 3.33 -19.80
C PRO A 65 -1.04 3.25 -21.06
N ARG A 66 -0.42 2.90 -22.21
CA ARG A 66 -1.11 2.86 -23.52
C ARG A 66 -2.40 2.04 -23.49
N ALA A 67 -2.39 0.91 -22.77
CA ALA A 67 -3.55 0.03 -22.65
C ALA A 67 -4.75 0.69 -21.93
N LEU A 68 -4.54 1.79 -21.23
CA LEU A 68 -5.58 2.52 -20.48
C LEU A 68 -6.03 3.81 -21.16
N LEU A 69 -5.35 4.26 -22.22
CA LEU A 69 -5.70 5.52 -22.90
C LEU A 69 -7.15 5.52 -23.38
N GLY A 70 -7.86 6.64 -23.15
CA GLY A 70 -9.23 6.82 -23.56
C GLY A 70 -10.25 5.95 -22.80
N SER A 71 -9.86 5.43 -21.62
CA SER A 71 -10.75 4.63 -20.78
C SER A 71 -10.93 5.25 -19.38
N PRO A 72 -12.02 4.91 -18.66
CA PRO A 72 -12.24 5.33 -17.27
C PRO A 72 -11.05 5.04 -16.34
N ALA A 73 -10.38 3.91 -16.53
CA ALA A 73 -9.19 3.57 -15.76
C ALA A 73 -8.00 4.49 -16.07
N GLY A 74 -7.85 4.91 -17.33
CA GLY A 74 -6.84 5.89 -17.76
C GLY A 74 -7.12 7.28 -17.18
N ASP A 75 -8.39 7.69 -17.12
CA ASP A 75 -8.80 8.97 -16.53
C ASP A 75 -8.45 9.00 -15.04
N ILE A 76 -8.82 7.96 -14.29
CA ILE A 76 -8.43 7.86 -12.86
C ILE A 76 -6.90 7.90 -12.74
N PHE A 77 -6.19 7.04 -13.47
CA PHE A 77 -4.72 6.93 -13.38
C PHE A 77 -4.02 8.26 -13.64
N GLY A 78 -4.47 8.98 -14.69
CA GLY A 78 -3.89 10.27 -15.08
C GLY A 78 -4.01 11.35 -14.00
N HIS A 79 -5.09 11.30 -13.21
CA HIS A 79 -5.41 12.30 -12.18
C HIS A 79 -4.93 11.90 -10.77
N LEU A 80 -4.45 10.66 -10.55
CA LEU A 80 -3.92 10.27 -9.23
C LEU A 80 -2.72 11.12 -8.84
N VAL A 81 -2.80 11.81 -7.72
CA VAL A 81 -1.72 12.67 -7.23
C VAL A 81 -0.41 11.91 -7.07
N ARG A 82 -0.49 10.65 -6.61
CA ARG A 82 0.69 9.78 -6.45
C ARG A 82 1.43 9.47 -7.76
N MET A 83 0.74 9.62 -8.89
CA MET A 83 1.26 9.34 -10.24
C MET A 83 1.68 10.62 -10.97
N ASN A 84 1.67 11.77 -10.29
CA ASN A 84 2.01 13.06 -10.87
C ASN A 84 3.23 13.65 -10.17
N ASP A 85 4.00 14.44 -10.90
CA ASP A 85 5.17 15.17 -10.42
C ASP A 85 5.04 16.67 -10.78
N GLY A 86 5.93 17.51 -10.22
CA GLY A 86 6.06 18.91 -10.60
C GLY A 86 5.02 19.85 -9.99
N PRO A 87 4.77 21.02 -10.61
CA PRO A 87 3.96 22.08 -10.02
C PRO A 87 2.50 21.73 -9.77
N GLY A 88 1.94 20.75 -10.53
CA GLY A 88 0.57 20.27 -10.34
C GLY A 88 0.41 19.32 -9.15
N HIS A 89 1.49 18.63 -8.77
CA HIS A 89 1.49 17.66 -7.68
C HIS A 89 1.37 18.32 -6.31
N CYS A 90 2.22 19.31 -6.00
CA CYS A 90 2.37 19.84 -4.65
C CYS A 90 1.07 20.38 -4.03
N PRO A 91 0.28 21.24 -4.72
CA PRO A 91 -0.96 21.76 -4.13
C PRO A 91 -1.99 20.65 -3.87
N PHE A 92 -2.15 19.72 -4.81
CA PHE A 92 -3.12 18.64 -4.64
C PHE A 92 -2.65 17.62 -3.58
N LYS A 93 -1.35 17.37 -3.48
CA LYS A 93 -0.77 16.59 -2.39
C LYS A 93 -1.05 17.20 -1.01
N GLN A 94 -1.01 18.53 -0.89
CA GLN A 94 -1.38 19.25 0.33
C GLN A 94 -2.86 19.00 0.68
N ALA A 95 -3.77 19.08 -0.31
CA ALA A 95 -5.19 18.79 -0.09
C ALA A 95 -5.40 17.34 0.40
N VAL A 96 -4.74 16.37 -0.24
CA VAL A 96 -4.80 14.95 0.15
C VAL A 96 -4.25 14.74 1.56
N SER A 97 -3.10 15.34 1.90
CA SER A 97 -2.50 15.23 3.23
C SER A 97 -3.41 15.85 4.29
N ALA A 98 -3.87 17.09 4.09
CA ALA A 98 -4.77 17.77 5.02
C ALA A 98 -6.08 16.97 5.25
N THR A 99 -6.61 16.34 4.18
CA THR A 99 -7.79 15.47 4.28
C THR A 99 -7.53 14.26 5.17
N LEU A 100 -6.42 13.56 4.98
CA LEU A 100 -6.09 12.39 5.79
C LEU A 100 -5.69 12.74 7.22
N ASP A 101 -5.02 13.88 7.41
CA ASP A 101 -4.68 14.41 8.74
C ASP A 101 -5.92 14.86 9.53
N SER A 102 -7.04 15.18 8.85
CA SER A 102 -8.31 15.52 9.50
C SER A 102 -9.07 14.33 10.06
N VAL A 103 -8.64 13.10 9.74
CA VAL A 103 -9.27 11.88 10.28
C VAL A 103 -8.96 11.79 11.77
N ASP A 104 -10.00 11.92 12.58
CA ASP A 104 -9.89 11.67 14.00
C ASP A 104 -9.55 10.21 14.27
N ARG A 105 -8.55 9.96 15.12
CA ARG A 105 -8.07 8.60 15.42
C ARG A 105 -9.13 7.75 16.08
N SER A 106 -9.97 8.34 16.93
CA SER A 106 -11.04 7.62 17.61
C SER A 106 -12.14 7.22 16.61
N GLN A 107 -12.48 8.11 15.69
CA GLN A 107 -13.41 7.84 14.59
C GLN A 107 -12.88 6.73 13.68
N ALA A 108 -11.60 6.78 13.30
CA ALA A 108 -10.98 5.73 12.47
C ALA A 108 -10.96 4.37 13.16
N ALA A 109 -10.67 4.34 14.47
CA ALA A 109 -10.69 3.13 15.27
C ALA A 109 -12.09 2.54 15.40
N GLU A 110 -13.11 3.37 15.67
CA GLU A 110 -14.51 2.92 15.77
C GLU A 110 -15.05 2.44 14.42
N GLN A 111 -14.76 3.16 13.34
CA GLN A 111 -15.09 2.72 11.99
C GLN A 111 -14.39 1.40 11.64
N GLY A 112 -13.11 1.25 12.05
CA GLY A 112 -12.34 0.03 11.90
C GLY A 112 -12.97 -1.15 12.63
N LYS A 113 -13.29 -0.97 13.90
CA LYS A 113 -13.95 -1.97 14.76
C LYS A 113 -15.30 -2.41 14.17
N THR A 114 -16.16 -1.43 13.85
CA THR A 114 -17.49 -1.69 13.28
C THR A 114 -17.41 -2.45 11.95
N SER A 115 -16.52 -2.01 11.06
CA SER A 115 -16.32 -2.64 9.75
C SER A 115 -15.75 -4.06 9.88
N ALA A 116 -14.81 -4.27 10.82
CA ALA A 116 -14.24 -5.58 11.09
C ALA A 116 -15.29 -6.56 11.62
N GLN A 117 -16.14 -6.11 12.57
CA GLN A 117 -17.22 -6.95 13.09
C GLN A 117 -18.22 -7.33 11.98
N ILE A 118 -18.67 -6.36 11.17
CA ILE A 118 -19.61 -6.61 10.08
C ILE A 118 -19.05 -7.65 9.10
N LEU A 119 -17.81 -7.46 8.64
CA LEU A 119 -17.18 -8.38 7.69
C LEU A 119 -16.92 -9.75 8.31
N TRP A 120 -16.60 -9.78 9.62
CA TRP A 120 -16.38 -11.04 10.33
C TRP A 120 -17.65 -11.87 10.39
N ASP A 121 -18.78 -11.24 10.76
CA ASP A 121 -20.08 -11.89 10.85
C ASP A 121 -20.59 -12.35 9.49
N GLU A 122 -20.33 -11.57 8.43
CA GLU A 122 -20.76 -11.89 7.07
C GLU A 122 -19.93 -12.99 6.40
N LEU A 123 -18.63 -13.04 6.67
CA LEU A 123 -17.68 -13.94 6.01
C LEU A 123 -17.45 -15.23 6.81
N ASP A 124 -17.64 -15.19 8.12
CA ASP A 124 -17.34 -16.28 9.05
C ASP A 124 -15.96 -16.93 8.81
N PRO A 125 -14.85 -16.17 8.97
CA PRO A 125 -13.52 -16.73 8.78
C PRO A 125 -13.15 -17.78 9.84
N ALA A 126 -13.89 -17.86 10.94
CA ALA A 126 -13.69 -18.87 11.96
C ALA A 126 -14.11 -20.26 11.45
N ALA A 127 -15.20 -20.34 10.67
CA ALA A 127 -15.64 -21.57 10.02
C ALA A 127 -14.81 -21.89 8.76
N ASP A 128 -14.38 -20.90 8.02
CA ASP A 128 -13.53 -21.08 6.83
C ASP A 128 -12.35 -20.07 6.80
N PRO A 129 -11.17 -20.46 7.31
CA PRO A 129 -10.00 -19.58 7.33
C PRO A 129 -9.56 -19.02 5.97
N ARG A 130 -9.96 -19.63 4.84
CA ARG A 130 -9.66 -19.12 3.50
C ARG A 130 -10.32 -17.76 3.25
N ARG A 131 -11.41 -17.45 3.96
CA ARG A 131 -12.12 -16.18 3.92
C ARG A 131 -11.38 -15.03 4.62
N LEU A 132 -10.32 -15.32 5.39
CA LEU A 132 -9.43 -14.27 5.92
C LEU A 132 -8.80 -13.42 4.84
N THR A 133 -8.54 -14.01 3.66
CA THR A 133 -8.06 -13.24 2.52
C THR A 133 -9.11 -12.20 2.09
N GLU A 134 -10.36 -12.62 1.93
CA GLU A 134 -11.48 -11.74 1.57
C GLU A 134 -11.74 -10.69 2.66
N PHE A 135 -11.69 -11.10 3.93
CA PHE A 135 -11.80 -10.20 5.07
C PHE A 135 -10.74 -9.10 5.05
N ALA A 136 -9.46 -9.45 4.83
CA ALA A 136 -8.37 -8.49 4.83
C ALA A 136 -8.50 -7.44 3.72
N PHE A 137 -8.89 -7.85 2.51
CA PHE A 137 -9.14 -6.94 1.40
C PHE A 137 -10.40 -6.09 1.61
N GLY A 138 -11.49 -6.72 2.07
CA GLY A 138 -12.76 -6.04 2.32
C GLY A 138 -12.64 -4.97 3.41
N LEU A 139 -11.89 -5.25 4.49
CA LEU A 139 -11.77 -4.34 5.62
C LEU A 139 -11.23 -2.97 5.22
N SER A 140 -10.22 -2.93 4.34
CA SER A 140 -9.66 -1.66 3.87
C SER A 140 -10.71 -0.81 3.13
N VAL A 141 -11.54 -1.44 2.30
CA VAL A 141 -12.59 -0.73 1.54
C VAL A 141 -13.76 -0.34 2.43
N PHE A 142 -14.18 -1.19 3.36
CA PHE A 142 -15.26 -0.89 4.30
C PHE A 142 -14.93 0.31 5.18
N VAL A 143 -13.69 0.40 5.68
CA VAL A 143 -13.27 1.54 6.50
C VAL A 143 -13.09 2.79 5.65
N VAL A 144 -12.25 2.72 4.63
CA VAL A 144 -11.94 3.90 3.79
C VAL A 144 -13.17 4.37 3.02
N GLY A 145 -13.96 3.44 2.47
CA GLY A 145 -15.21 3.75 1.76
C GLY A 145 -16.24 4.38 2.69
N GLY A 146 -16.41 3.85 3.91
CA GLY A 146 -17.29 4.44 4.92
C GLY A 146 -16.87 5.87 5.29
N LEU A 147 -15.55 6.11 5.51
CA LEU A 147 -15.01 7.45 5.75
C LEU A 147 -15.22 8.40 4.55
N LEU A 148 -15.18 7.89 3.33
CA LEU A 148 -15.45 8.66 2.11
C LEU A 148 -16.94 8.97 1.91
N GLY A 149 -17.83 8.31 2.66
CA GLY A 149 -19.29 8.49 2.54
C GLY A 149 -19.97 7.48 1.62
N VAL A 150 -19.30 6.38 1.28
CA VAL A 150 -19.94 5.27 0.52
C VAL A 150 -21.03 4.64 1.41
N PRO A 151 -22.29 4.54 0.92
CA PRO A 151 -23.36 3.87 1.66
C PRO A 151 -23.01 2.42 1.98
N ARG A 152 -23.46 1.96 3.16
CA ARG A 152 -23.10 0.61 3.67
C ARG A 152 -23.50 -0.50 2.71
N ASP A 153 -24.67 -0.41 2.11
CA ASP A 153 -25.21 -1.37 1.14
C ASP A 153 -24.43 -1.40 -0.19
N ARG A 154 -23.60 -0.37 -0.45
CA ARG A 154 -22.73 -0.27 -1.63
C ARG A 154 -21.30 -0.72 -1.39
N LEU A 155 -20.88 -0.96 -0.12
CA LEU A 155 -19.49 -1.27 0.21
C LEU A 155 -19.02 -2.61 -0.37
N ARG A 156 -19.88 -3.61 -0.48
CA ARG A 156 -19.49 -4.91 -1.07
C ARG A 156 -19.16 -4.80 -2.54
N GLU A 157 -20.03 -4.19 -3.33
CA GLU A 157 -19.77 -3.99 -4.76
C GLU A 157 -18.59 -3.03 -4.98
N THR A 158 -18.45 -2.00 -4.13
CA THR A 158 -17.27 -1.11 -4.15
C THR A 158 -15.99 -1.88 -3.88
N THR A 159 -16.01 -2.88 -2.99
CA THR A 159 -14.87 -3.77 -2.73
C THR A 159 -14.50 -4.57 -3.99
N GLN A 160 -15.49 -5.13 -4.68
CA GLN A 160 -15.28 -5.86 -5.91
C GLN A 160 -14.71 -4.94 -7.01
N TRP A 161 -15.33 -3.78 -7.24
CA TRP A 161 -14.86 -2.83 -8.25
C TRP A 161 -13.44 -2.32 -7.93
N THR A 162 -13.13 -2.06 -6.65
CA THR A 162 -11.77 -1.68 -6.25
C THR A 162 -10.78 -2.80 -6.55
N GLY A 163 -11.13 -4.05 -6.21
CA GLY A 163 -10.30 -5.21 -6.49
C GLY A 163 -10.03 -5.44 -7.97
N ASP A 164 -11.05 -5.21 -8.82
CA ASP A 164 -10.91 -5.32 -10.27
C ASP A 164 -10.11 -4.13 -10.85
N PHE A 165 -10.40 -2.91 -10.37
CA PHE A 165 -9.69 -1.71 -10.84
C PHE A 165 -8.19 -1.77 -10.57
N VAL A 166 -7.74 -2.20 -9.38
CA VAL A 166 -6.30 -2.19 -9.05
C VAL A 166 -5.47 -3.12 -9.93
N ARG A 167 -6.09 -4.06 -10.63
CA ARG A 167 -5.39 -4.94 -11.57
C ARG A 167 -4.74 -4.17 -12.70
N CYS A 168 -5.35 -3.09 -13.22
CA CYS A 168 -4.72 -2.28 -14.27
C CYS A 168 -3.45 -1.55 -13.82
N LEU A 169 -3.21 -1.47 -12.51
CA LEU A 169 -1.99 -0.87 -11.94
C LEU A 169 -0.81 -1.85 -11.89
N SER A 170 -1.05 -3.13 -12.18
CA SER A 170 -0.04 -4.20 -12.19
C SER A 170 0.44 -4.49 -13.60
N PRO A 171 1.76 -4.54 -13.84
CA PRO A 171 2.30 -4.97 -15.13
C PRO A 171 2.13 -6.48 -15.40
N LEU A 172 1.62 -7.23 -14.43
CA LEU A 172 1.41 -8.68 -14.51
C LEU A 172 -0.02 -9.05 -14.94
N SER A 173 -0.88 -8.06 -15.18
CA SER A 173 -2.28 -8.30 -15.53
C SER A 173 -2.47 -8.74 -16.98
N THR A 174 -3.43 -9.65 -17.16
CA THR A 174 -3.81 -10.10 -18.51
C THR A 174 -4.66 -9.05 -19.23
N PRO A 175 -4.79 -9.13 -20.56
CA PRO A 175 -5.69 -8.24 -21.31
C PRO A 175 -7.13 -8.26 -20.79
N GLU A 176 -7.66 -9.42 -20.42
CA GLU A 176 -9.00 -9.58 -19.88
C GLU A 176 -9.15 -8.87 -18.53
N GLN A 177 -8.14 -8.96 -17.67
CA GLN A 177 -8.10 -8.24 -16.40
C GLN A 177 -8.04 -6.73 -16.60
N ILE A 178 -7.35 -6.25 -17.63
CA ILE A 178 -7.32 -4.82 -17.98
C ILE A 178 -8.71 -4.35 -18.43
N GLU A 179 -9.42 -5.13 -19.27
CA GLU A 179 -10.78 -4.76 -19.68
C GLU A 179 -11.77 -4.76 -18.50
N GLN A 180 -11.69 -5.75 -17.60
CA GLN A 180 -12.47 -5.75 -16.36
C GLN A 180 -12.17 -4.50 -15.50
N SER A 181 -10.90 -4.10 -15.42
CA SER A 181 -10.48 -2.91 -14.69
C SER A 181 -11.09 -1.62 -15.26
N LYS A 182 -11.20 -1.51 -16.59
CA LYS A 182 -11.83 -0.35 -17.24
C LYS A 182 -13.31 -0.25 -16.91
N THR A 183 -14.02 -1.39 -16.89
CA THR A 183 -15.44 -1.45 -16.49
C THR A 183 -15.62 -1.07 -15.02
N ALA A 184 -14.82 -1.65 -14.14
CA ALA A 184 -14.86 -1.35 -12.71
C ALA A 184 -14.53 0.13 -12.42
N ALA A 185 -13.58 0.71 -13.16
CA ALA A 185 -13.25 2.13 -13.07
C ALA A 185 -14.45 3.02 -13.44
N GLY A 186 -15.25 2.65 -14.45
CA GLY A 186 -16.49 3.33 -14.80
C GLY A 186 -17.47 3.35 -13.64
N HIS A 187 -17.73 2.21 -13.02
CA HIS A 187 -18.62 2.12 -11.86
C HIS A 187 -18.13 2.97 -10.67
N LEU A 188 -16.82 2.96 -10.40
CA LEU A 188 -16.23 3.78 -9.34
C LEU A 188 -16.38 5.29 -9.66
N LEU A 189 -16.15 5.71 -10.89
CA LEU A 189 -16.33 7.11 -11.30
C LEU A 189 -17.79 7.56 -11.11
N ASP A 190 -18.78 6.75 -11.55
CA ASP A 190 -20.19 7.06 -11.41
C ASP A 190 -20.60 7.15 -9.93
N LEU A 191 -20.16 6.20 -9.09
CA LEU A 191 -20.40 6.23 -7.65
C LEU A 191 -19.84 7.51 -7.03
N PHE A 192 -18.56 7.81 -7.26
CA PHE A 192 -17.89 8.95 -6.62
C PHE A 192 -18.39 10.30 -7.12
N ARG A 193 -18.75 10.41 -8.41
CA ARG A 193 -19.42 11.61 -8.94
C ARG A 193 -20.78 11.80 -8.29
N SER A 194 -21.56 10.73 -8.11
CA SER A 194 -22.85 10.77 -7.41
C SER A 194 -22.68 11.18 -5.94
N LEU A 195 -21.69 10.63 -5.22
CA LEU A 195 -21.39 11.02 -3.84
C LEU A 195 -21.04 12.51 -3.73
N LEU A 196 -20.23 13.01 -4.66
CA LEU A 196 -19.80 14.42 -4.66
C LEU A 196 -20.93 15.38 -5.04
N ALA A 197 -21.85 14.98 -5.92
CA ALA A 197 -23.03 15.76 -6.34
C ALA A 197 -24.17 15.72 -5.30
N GLY A 198 -24.31 14.61 -4.60
CA GLY A 198 -25.26 14.45 -3.50
C GLY A 198 -24.85 15.30 -2.33
N GLN A 199 -25.72 16.16 -1.85
CA GLN A 199 -25.60 17.21 -0.82
C GLN A 199 -24.89 16.86 0.52
N GLY A 200 -24.07 15.83 0.56
CA GLY A 200 -23.28 15.45 1.72
C GLY A 200 -21.88 16.06 1.64
N THR A 201 -21.68 17.26 2.14
CA THR A 201 -20.33 17.81 2.45
C THR A 201 -19.65 17.06 3.60
N GLY A 202 -20.23 15.95 4.06
CA GLY A 202 -19.70 15.07 5.10
C GLY A 202 -18.75 14.01 4.54
N GLY A 203 -17.86 13.51 5.42
CA GLY A 203 -16.88 12.48 5.08
C GLY A 203 -15.66 13.01 4.33
N LEU A 204 -14.69 12.11 4.13
CA LEU A 204 -13.38 12.46 3.55
C LEU A 204 -13.47 12.99 2.11
N LEU A 205 -14.45 12.55 1.32
CA LEU A 205 -14.58 13.05 -0.05
C LEU A 205 -14.99 14.55 -0.06
N GLY A 206 -15.88 14.95 0.84
CA GLY A 206 -16.27 16.36 1.02
C GLY A 206 -15.11 17.20 1.54
N THR A 207 -14.34 16.68 2.50
CA THR A 207 -13.13 17.34 3.02
C THR A 207 -12.09 17.51 1.93
N LEU A 208 -11.83 16.47 1.11
CA LEU A 208 -10.91 16.56 -0.03
C LEU A 208 -11.34 17.63 -1.02
N ALA A 209 -12.64 17.70 -1.33
CA ALA A 209 -13.18 18.73 -2.23
C ALA A 209 -13.02 20.13 -1.66
N ALA A 210 -13.25 20.32 -0.37
CA ALA A 210 -13.06 21.61 0.32
C ALA A 210 -11.61 22.07 0.31
N GLU A 211 -10.68 21.17 0.68
CA GLU A 211 -9.24 21.44 0.71
C GLU A 211 -8.70 21.72 -0.70
N ALA A 212 -9.12 20.94 -1.70
CA ALA A 212 -8.73 21.17 -3.09
C ALA A 212 -9.19 22.55 -3.60
N ARG A 213 -10.46 22.95 -3.32
CA ARG A 213 -10.99 24.27 -3.67
C ARG A 213 -10.25 25.40 -2.96
N ARG A 214 -9.93 25.24 -1.67
CA ARG A 214 -9.15 26.20 -0.88
C ARG A 214 -7.79 26.49 -1.50
N LEU A 215 -7.19 25.49 -2.16
CA LEU A 215 -5.91 25.59 -2.86
C LEU A 215 -6.03 25.95 -4.36
N GLY A 216 -7.23 26.35 -4.82
CA GLY A 216 -7.48 26.68 -6.22
C GLY A 216 -7.45 25.49 -7.18
N ARG A 217 -7.72 24.28 -6.68
CA ARG A 217 -7.67 23.00 -7.42
C ARG A 217 -9.00 22.25 -7.38
N GLY A 218 -10.10 22.96 -7.60
CA GLY A 218 -11.45 22.43 -7.50
C GLY A 218 -11.94 21.59 -8.69
N ASP A 219 -11.05 21.04 -9.51
CA ASP A 219 -11.40 20.16 -10.62
C ASP A 219 -12.07 18.87 -10.09
N VAL A 220 -13.30 18.60 -10.54
CA VAL A 220 -14.14 17.50 -10.09
C VAL A 220 -13.51 16.15 -10.44
N ASP A 221 -12.97 15.99 -11.63
CA ASP A 221 -12.40 14.73 -12.08
C ASP A 221 -11.12 14.39 -11.29
N VAL A 222 -10.30 15.40 -10.94
CA VAL A 222 -9.15 15.24 -10.07
C VAL A 222 -9.56 14.85 -8.65
N ILE A 223 -10.61 15.47 -8.08
CA ILE A 223 -11.12 15.16 -6.74
C ILE A 223 -11.65 13.72 -6.70
N VAL A 224 -12.50 13.35 -7.65
CA VAL A 224 -13.10 12.02 -7.77
C VAL A 224 -12.01 10.95 -7.94
N ALA A 225 -11.06 11.15 -8.84
CA ALA A 225 -9.96 10.21 -9.06
C ALA A 225 -9.12 9.97 -7.79
N ASN A 226 -8.86 11.00 -6.99
CA ASN A 226 -8.10 10.85 -5.75
C ASN A 226 -8.95 10.30 -4.59
N GLY A 227 -10.26 10.52 -4.56
CA GLY A 227 -11.18 9.80 -3.70
C GLY A 227 -11.15 8.28 -3.97
N ILE A 228 -11.24 7.87 -5.24
CA ILE A 228 -11.02 6.48 -5.68
C ILE A 228 -9.59 6.03 -5.35
N GLY A 229 -8.64 6.95 -5.45
CA GLY A 229 -7.24 6.74 -5.08
C GLY A 229 -7.06 6.29 -3.62
N PHE A 230 -7.85 6.80 -2.68
CA PHE A 230 -7.81 6.36 -1.28
C PHE A 230 -8.19 4.87 -1.15
N LEU A 231 -9.21 4.40 -1.87
CA LEU A 231 -9.59 2.99 -1.90
C LEU A 231 -8.50 2.13 -2.56
N SER A 232 -8.12 2.47 -3.78
CA SER A 232 -7.23 1.63 -4.60
C SER A 232 -5.81 1.52 -4.03
N GLN A 233 -5.33 2.57 -3.35
CA GLN A 233 -3.99 2.58 -2.74
C GLN A 233 -3.95 1.88 -1.39
N SER A 234 -5.05 1.85 -0.64
CA SER A 234 -5.14 1.11 0.61
C SER A 234 -5.39 -0.39 0.41
N TYR A 235 -6.01 -0.80 -0.69
CA TYR A 235 -6.56 -2.13 -0.92
C TYR A 235 -5.56 -3.27 -0.67
N GLU A 236 -4.46 -3.34 -1.42
CA GLU A 236 -3.44 -4.39 -1.25
C GLU A 236 -2.49 -4.10 -0.08
N ALA A 237 -2.12 -2.84 0.12
CA ALA A 237 -1.15 -2.47 1.14
C ALA A 237 -1.68 -2.73 2.56
N THR A 238 -2.95 -2.40 2.83
CA THR A 238 -3.55 -2.61 4.14
C THR A 238 -3.89 -4.09 4.37
N ALA A 239 -4.40 -4.80 3.35
CA ALA A 239 -4.61 -6.24 3.43
C ALA A 239 -3.29 -6.99 3.71
N GLY A 240 -2.20 -6.58 3.05
CA GLY A 240 -0.87 -7.11 3.31
C GLY A 240 -0.37 -6.80 4.72
N LEU A 241 -0.59 -5.59 5.23
CA LEU A 241 -0.18 -5.22 6.58
C LEU A 241 -0.92 -6.05 7.64
N LEU A 242 -2.23 -6.22 7.50
CA LEU A 242 -3.02 -7.09 8.35
C LEU A 242 -2.49 -8.54 8.30
N GLY A 243 -2.36 -9.10 7.11
CA GLY A 243 -1.91 -10.48 6.93
C GLY A 243 -0.49 -10.72 7.44
N ASN A 244 0.46 -9.80 7.17
CA ASN A 244 1.84 -9.90 7.68
C ASN A 244 1.89 -9.74 9.20
N THR A 245 0.97 -8.97 9.81
CA THR A 245 0.84 -8.89 11.27
C THR A 245 0.36 -10.22 11.85
N VAL A 246 -0.61 -10.87 11.23
CA VAL A 246 -1.05 -12.22 11.64
C VAL A 246 0.11 -13.22 11.53
N LEU A 247 0.87 -13.21 10.42
CA LEU A 247 2.06 -14.06 10.26
C LEU A 247 3.15 -13.78 11.30
N ALA A 248 3.34 -12.51 11.68
CA ALA A 248 4.26 -12.15 12.75
C ALA A 248 3.82 -12.74 14.10
N LEU A 249 2.54 -12.67 14.45
CA LEU A 249 2.01 -13.28 15.68
C LEU A 249 2.10 -14.82 15.67
N ILE A 250 1.98 -15.47 14.50
CA ILE A 250 2.21 -16.91 14.36
C ILE A 250 3.68 -17.26 14.62
N SER A 251 4.61 -16.49 14.02
CA SER A 251 6.05 -16.77 14.08
C SER A 251 6.74 -16.31 15.38
N GLN A 252 6.08 -15.46 16.18
CA GLN A 252 6.59 -14.86 17.42
C GLN A 252 5.66 -15.18 18.61
N PRO A 253 5.63 -16.43 19.14
CA PRO A 253 4.68 -16.84 20.19
C PRO A 253 4.78 -15.96 21.45
N GLY A 254 5.96 -15.56 21.88
CA GLY A 254 6.15 -14.68 23.05
C GLY A 254 5.54 -13.29 22.85
N VAL A 255 5.63 -12.73 21.63
CA VAL A 255 4.95 -11.45 21.30
C VAL A 255 3.44 -11.62 21.30
N ARG A 256 2.93 -12.73 20.76
CA ARG A 256 1.50 -13.04 20.75
C ARG A 256 0.93 -13.13 22.17
N GLU A 257 1.60 -13.83 23.08
CA GLU A 257 1.20 -13.94 24.48
C GLU A 257 1.14 -12.56 25.15
N GLN A 258 2.13 -11.71 24.89
CA GLN A 258 2.15 -10.34 25.40
C GLN A 258 0.97 -9.50 24.86
N VAL A 259 0.67 -9.58 23.56
CA VAL A 259 -0.48 -8.88 22.93
C VAL A 259 -1.80 -9.36 23.51
N THR A 260 -1.91 -10.63 23.87
CA THR A 260 -3.12 -11.16 24.51
C THR A 260 -3.32 -10.58 25.91
N GLY A 261 -2.22 -10.34 26.65
CA GLY A 261 -2.25 -9.73 27.99
C GLY A 261 -2.32 -8.20 27.98
N ASP A 262 -1.76 -7.58 26.94
CA ASP A 262 -1.72 -6.11 26.77
C ASP A 262 -2.06 -5.75 25.32
N SER A 263 -3.31 -5.36 25.10
CA SER A 263 -3.83 -5.02 23.79
C SER A 263 -3.16 -3.80 23.15
N ASP A 264 -2.54 -2.92 23.93
CA ASP A 264 -1.89 -1.71 23.41
C ASP A 264 -0.56 -2.05 22.70
N LEU A 265 0.03 -3.19 23.04
CA LEU A 265 1.21 -3.68 22.36
C LEU A 265 0.97 -3.99 20.86
N LEU A 266 -0.27 -4.30 20.45
CA LEU A 266 -0.59 -4.60 19.06
C LEU A 266 -0.24 -3.44 18.11
N ALA A 267 -0.45 -2.21 18.51
CA ALA A 267 -0.04 -1.05 17.72
C ALA A 267 1.47 -1.04 17.44
N HIS A 268 2.27 -1.38 18.46
CA HIS A 268 3.73 -1.51 18.31
C HIS A 268 4.14 -2.69 17.41
N VAL A 269 3.41 -3.80 17.48
CA VAL A 269 3.61 -4.95 16.58
C VAL A 269 3.35 -4.56 15.14
N VAL A 270 2.25 -3.86 14.85
CA VAL A 270 1.93 -3.36 13.50
C VAL A 270 3.04 -2.44 12.98
N GLN A 271 3.57 -1.56 13.83
CA GLN A 271 4.67 -0.67 13.46
C GLN A 271 5.98 -1.45 13.19
N GLU A 272 6.24 -2.52 13.94
CA GLU A 272 7.41 -3.36 13.66
C GLU A 272 7.23 -4.20 12.38
N VAL A 273 6.03 -4.64 12.06
CA VAL A 273 5.73 -5.31 10.79
C VAL A 273 5.98 -4.39 9.60
N LEU A 274 5.64 -3.11 9.68
CA LEU A 274 5.96 -2.11 8.65
C LEU A 274 7.46 -2.02 8.35
N ARG A 275 8.32 -2.28 9.33
CA ARG A 275 9.77 -2.37 9.14
C ARG A 275 10.20 -3.78 8.72
N HIS A 276 9.75 -4.80 9.46
CA HIS A 276 10.31 -6.15 9.42
C HIS A 276 9.79 -6.97 8.23
N ASP A 277 8.49 -6.92 7.93
CA ASP A 277 7.87 -7.57 6.77
C ASP A 277 6.80 -6.65 6.14
N PRO A 278 7.24 -5.55 5.49
CA PRO A 278 6.33 -4.54 4.98
C PRO A 278 5.43 -5.09 3.87
N PRO A 279 4.18 -4.64 3.79
CA PRO A 279 3.27 -5.06 2.72
C PRO A 279 3.69 -4.54 1.35
N VAL A 280 4.31 -3.36 1.29
CA VAL A 280 4.86 -2.80 0.05
C VAL A 280 6.37 -3.03 0.04
N GLN A 281 6.80 -3.97 -0.78
CA GLN A 281 8.20 -4.43 -0.83
C GLN A 281 9.08 -3.53 -1.68
N ASN A 282 8.52 -2.94 -2.73
CA ASN A 282 9.25 -2.06 -3.64
C ASN A 282 8.35 -1.01 -4.29
N THR A 283 8.98 0.00 -4.86
CA THR A 283 8.36 0.97 -5.76
C THR A 283 9.27 1.26 -6.93
N ARG A 284 8.78 2.00 -7.93
CA ARG A 284 9.57 2.38 -9.11
C ARG A 284 9.77 3.87 -9.19
N ARG A 285 10.89 4.26 -9.78
CA ARG A 285 11.17 5.62 -10.24
C ARG A 285 11.69 5.58 -11.66
N PHE A 286 11.51 6.68 -12.38
CA PHE A 286 11.91 6.83 -13.78
C PHE A 286 12.75 8.09 -13.91
N LEU A 287 13.87 8.03 -14.64
CA LEU A 287 14.78 9.14 -14.80
C LEU A 287 14.23 10.13 -15.83
N ALA A 288 14.04 11.39 -15.43
CA ALA A 288 13.61 12.48 -16.31
C ALA A 288 14.78 13.17 -17.02
N GLY A 289 16.00 12.75 -16.74
CA GLY A 289 17.22 13.26 -17.35
C GLY A 289 18.40 12.36 -17.03
N SER A 290 19.48 12.52 -17.79
CA SER A 290 20.75 11.83 -17.54
C SER A 290 21.54 12.55 -16.45
N GLY A 291 22.31 11.79 -15.67
CA GLY A 291 23.11 12.33 -14.57
C GLY A 291 23.78 11.27 -13.73
N GLU A 292 24.21 11.64 -12.53
CA GLU A 292 24.80 10.71 -11.57
C GLU A 292 23.81 10.39 -10.45
N LEU A 293 23.68 9.09 -10.12
CA LEU A 293 22.87 8.61 -9.01
C LEU A 293 23.63 7.48 -8.29
N CYS A 294 23.86 7.63 -6.99
CA CYS A 294 24.65 6.69 -6.18
C CYS A 294 26.02 6.33 -6.77
N GLY A 295 26.74 7.32 -7.33
CA GLY A 295 28.05 7.15 -7.96
C GLY A 295 28.05 6.40 -9.30
N ARG A 296 26.87 6.30 -9.93
CA ARG A 296 26.71 5.65 -11.25
C ARG A 296 26.08 6.63 -12.25
N GLN A 297 26.56 6.58 -13.48
CA GLN A 297 25.96 7.32 -14.59
C GLN A 297 24.64 6.65 -14.99
N VAL A 298 23.54 7.40 -14.91
CA VAL A 298 22.19 7.00 -15.29
C VAL A 298 21.70 7.83 -16.46
N LYS A 299 20.78 7.27 -17.26
CA LYS A 299 20.28 7.90 -18.49
C LYS A 299 18.80 8.25 -18.35
N GLU A 300 18.38 9.30 -19.06
CA GLU A 300 16.98 9.61 -19.26
C GLU A 300 16.19 8.39 -19.74
N GLY A 301 15.02 8.17 -19.16
CA GLY A 301 14.18 7.00 -19.44
C GLY A 301 14.55 5.72 -18.68
N ASP A 302 15.71 5.67 -18.01
CA ASP A 302 16.03 4.53 -17.14
C ASP A 302 14.98 4.40 -16.03
N ALA A 303 14.67 3.14 -15.68
CA ALA A 303 13.84 2.82 -14.53
C ALA A 303 14.69 2.36 -13.35
N VAL A 304 14.28 2.71 -12.14
CA VAL A 304 14.91 2.27 -10.88
C VAL A 304 13.86 1.53 -10.04
N LEU A 305 14.12 0.26 -9.72
CA LEU A 305 13.40 -0.50 -8.71
C LEU A 305 13.97 -0.16 -7.33
N VAL A 306 13.13 0.43 -6.49
CA VAL A 306 13.50 0.85 -5.13
C VAL A 306 13.00 -0.22 -4.17
N VAL A 307 13.90 -1.06 -3.65
CA VAL A 307 13.55 -2.22 -2.80
C VAL A 307 13.46 -1.75 -1.33
N LEU A 308 12.26 -1.24 -0.98
CA LEU A 308 11.98 -0.66 0.34
C LEU A 308 12.19 -1.67 1.47
N ALA A 309 11.77 -2.92 1.24
CA ALA A 309 11.89 -4.00 2.23
C ALA A 309 13.35 -4.35 2.53
N ALA A 310 14.24 -4.29 1.54
CA ALA A 310 15.67 -4.47 1.75
C ALA A 310 16.27 -3.35 2.60
N ALA A 311 15.94 -2.09 2.26
CA ALA A 311 16.39 -0.92 3.01
C ALA A 311 15.86 -0.89 4.46
N ASN A 312 14.66 -1.40 4.71
CA ASN A 312 14.11 -1.56 6.06
C ASN A 312 14.94 -2.52 6.93
N ARG A 313 15.61 -3.47 6.29
CA ARG A 313 16.50 -4.45 6.94
C ARG A 313 17.98 -4.20 6.70
N ASP A 314 18.33 -2.99 6.29
CA ASP A 314 19.73 -2.56 6.22
C ASP A 314 20.30 -2.35 7.64
N PRO A 315 21.42 -3.02 8.03
CA PRO A 315 22.05 -2.82 9.32
C PRO A 315 22.48 -1.36 9.58
N ALA A 316 22.77 -0.60 8.53
CA ALA A 316 23.09 0.83 8.65
C ALA A 316 21.88 1.70 9.04
N ALA A 317 20.66 1.22 8.80
CA ALA A 317 19.43 1.91 9.19
C ALA A 317 18.83 1.39 10.50
N ASN A 318 18.96 0.09 10.75
CA ASN A 318 18.40 -0.60 11.90
C ASN A 318 19.40 -1.65 12.43
N PRO A 319 19.97 -1.46 13.61
CA PRO A 319 20.78 -2.51 14.25
C PRO A 319 19.97 -3.80 14.41
N ASP A 320 20.62 -4.96 14.24
CA ASP A 320 19.96 -6.26 14.31
C ASP A 320 18.67 -6.32 13.45
N PRO A 321 18.75 -6.02 12.14
CA PRO A 321 17.56 -5.78 11.35
C PRO A 321 16.69 -7.03 11.17
N GLY A 322 17.25 -8.22 11.33
CA GLY A 322 16.55 -9.50 11.28
C GLY A 322 15.72 -9.80 12.51
N ARG A 323 16.03 -9.20 13.66
CA ARG A 323 15.29 -9.40 14.91
C ARG A 323 13.95 -8.65 14.87
N PHE A 324 12.87 -9.38 15.12
CA PHE A 324 11.56 -8.79 15.35
C PHE A 324 11.47 -8.26 16.79
N GLU A 325 11.18 -6.99 16.97
CA GLU A 325 11.17 -6.34 18.27
C GLU A 325 10.06 -5.28 18.32
N ALA A 326 8.91 -5.65 18.91
CA ALA A 326 7.73 -4.79 18.95
C ALA A 326 8.00 -3.43 19.61
N LEU A 327 8.81 -3.38 20.65
CA LEU A 327 9.17 -2.18 21.40
C LEU A 327 10.53 -1.60 21.01
N ARG A 328 10.95 -1.77 19.75
CA ARG A 328 12.20 -1.21 19.23
C ARG A 328 12.24 0.31 19.43
N GLU A 329 13.25 0.82 20.13
CA GLU A 329 13.40 2.25 20.46
C GLU A 329 13.61 3.11 19.21
N SER A 330 14.48 2.66 18.29
CA SER A 330 14.73 3.35 17.03
C SER A 330 14.29 2.47 15.86
N ARG A 331 13.26 2.91 15.14
CA ARG A 331 12.68 2.19 14.00
C ARG A 331 12.68 3.08 12.77
N ARG A 332 13.58 2.79 11.85
CA ARG A 332 13.60 3.45 10.54
C ARG A 332 13.01 2.52 9.49
N HIS A 333 12.01 2.98 8.76
CA HIS A 333 11.49 2.23 7.62
C HIS A 333 11.17 3.15 6.45
N PHE A 334 11.18 2.57 5.25
CA PHE A 334 10.94 3.25 3.99
C PHE A 334 9.58 2.88 3.37
N THR A 335 8.77 2.11 4.08
CA THR A 335 7.50 1.53 3.62
C THR A 335 6.53 2.57 3.10
N PHE A 336 6.54 3.76 3.67
CA PHE A 336 5.70 4.88 3.23
C PHE A 336 6.42 5.85 2.27
N GLY A 337 7.60 5.48 1.79
CA GLY A 337 8.39 6.37 0.91
C GLY A 337 9.04 7.53 1.68
N ALA A 338 9.30 8.63 0.97
CA ALA A 338 9.91 9.83 1.54
C ALA A 338 9.56 11.08 0.73
N ARG A 339 9.66 12.27 1.37
CA ARG A 339 9.49 13.60 0.80
C ARG A 339 8.15 13.80 0.08
N ALA A 340 8.18 14.36 -1.15
CA ALA A 340 6.98 14.74 -1.90
C ALA A 340 6.00 13.59 -2.10
N HIS A 341 6.51 12.38 -2.26
CA HIS A 341 5.70 11.16 -2.46
C HIS A 341 5.58 10.29 -1.20
N GLU A 342 5.89 10.82 -0.02
CA GLU A 342 5.62 10.14 1.24
C GLU A 342 4.12 9.87 1.39
N CYS A 343 3.77 8.67 1.84
CA CYS A 343 2.37 8.26 2.03
C CYS A 343 1.73 9.01 3.20
N PRO A 344 0.66 9.78 2.99
CA PRO A 344 -0.03 10.46 4.08
C PRO A 344 -1.01 9.55 4.84
N GLY A 345 -1.31 8.34 4.30
CA GLY A 345 -2.28 7.40 4.87
C GLY A 345 -1.71 6.39 5.85
N GLY A 346 -0.45 6.53 6.29
CA GLY A 346 0.23 5.52 7.10
C GLY A 346 -0.45 5.22 8.43
N ALA A 347 -0.89 6.26 9.14
CA ALA A 347 -1.59 6.11 10.41
C ALA A 347 -2.95 5.40 10.24
N LEU A 348 -3.72 5.76 9.21
CA LEU A 348 -5.00 5.13 8.90
C LEU A 348 -4.81 3.66 8.52
N ALA A 349 -3.82 3.34 7.68
CA ALA A 349 -3.52 1.95 7.30
C ALA A 349 -3.15 1.08 8.50
N ALA A 350 -2.34 1.62 9.43
CA ALA A 350 -1.98 0.92 10.67
C ALA A 350 -3.22 0.68 11.55
N SER A 351 -4.09 1.69 11.73
CA SER A 351 -5.33 1.58 12.51
C SER A 351 -6.29 0.53 11.92
N ILE A 352 -6.42 0.46 10.60
CA ILE A 352 -7.26 -0.55 9.92
C ILE A 352 -6.69 -1.96 10.16
N ALA A 353 -5.39 -2.14 9.98
CA ALA A 353 -4.74 -3.44 10.19
C ALA A 353 -4.88 -3.88 11.66
N GLU A 354 -4.69 -2.96 12.60
CA GLU A 354 -4.88 -3.20 14.02
C GLU A 354 -6.31 -3.65 14.34
N ALA A 355 -7.32 -2.95 13.82
CA ALA A 355 -8.73 -3.31 14.02
C ALA A 355 -9.05 -4.72 13.50
N GLY A 356 -8.53 -5.09 12.32
CA GLY A 356 -8.72 -6.42 11.76
C GLY A 356 -8.06 -7.53 12.58
N VAL A 357 -6.84 -7.29 13.07
CA VAL A 357 -6.13 -8.27 13.93
C VAL A 357 -6.81 -8.38 15.31
N ARG A 358 -7.27 -7.27 15.90
CA ARG A 358 -8.06 -7.29 17.15
C ARG A 358 -9.33 -8.13 16.99
N GLN A 359 -10.06 -7.95 15.88
CA GLN A 359 -11.26 -8.77 15.59
C GLN A 359 -10.91 -10.25 15.51
N LEU A 360 -9.84 -10.61 14.81
CA LEU A 360 -9.38 -11.99 14.72
C LEU A 360 -9.05 -12.58 16.10
N LEU A 361 -8.28 -11.85 16.91
CA LEU A 361 -7.90 -12.30 18.27
C LEU A 361 -9.10 -12.44 19.20
N ALA A 362 -10.11 -11.55 19.06
CA ALA A 362 -11.34 -11.58 19.87
C ALA A 362 -12.32 -12.66 19.47
N SER A 363 -12.23 -13.21 18.24
CA SER A 363 -13.18 -14.17 17.68
C SER A 363 -13.02 -15.60 18.18
N GLY A 364 -11.94 -15.87 18.94
CA GLY A 364 -11.60 -17.24 19.37
C GLY A 364 -10.89 -18.08 18.29
N LEU A 365 -10.68 -17.55 17.08
CA LEU A 365 -9.85 -18.22 16.08
C LEU A 365 -8.39 -18.24 16.56
N ARG A 366 -7.86 -19.45 16.70
CA ARG A 366 -6.48 -19.62 17.14
C ARG A 366 -5.54 -19.34 15.96
N VAL A 367 -4.66 -18.37 16.11
CA VAL A 367 -3.70 -18.01 15.03
C VAL A 367 -2.76 -19.17 14.68
N GLU A 368 -2.54 -20.11 15.60
CA GLU A 368 -1.78 -21.35 15.37
C GLU A 368 -2.43 -22.26 14.34
N ASP A 369 -3.76 -22.26 14.26
CA ASP A 369 -4.50 -23.08 13.28
C ASP A 369 -4.32 -22.53 11.85
N LEU A 370 -3.83 -21.30 11.73
CA LEU A 370 -3.44 -20.65 10.49
C LEU A 370 -1.98 -20.93 10.11
N ALA A 371 -1.21 -21.59 10.97
CA ALA A 371 0.22 -21.88 10.79
C ALA A 371 0.43 -22.87 9.64
N ARG A 372 0.53 -22.34 8.44
CA ARG A 372 0.90 -23.06 7.20
C ARG A 372 2.06 -22.31 6.55
N PRO A 373 2.85 -22.97 5.68
CA PRO A 373 3.81 -22.24 4.87
C PRO A 373 3.11 -21.07 4.15
N PRO A 374 3.56 -19.82 4.34
CA PRO A 374 2.86 -18.67 3.81
C PRO A 374 2.85 -18.70 2.29
N ARG A 375 1.69 -18.49 1.70
CA ARG A 375 1.51 -18.22 0.28
C ARG A 375 1.12 -16.78 0.11
N TYR A 376 1.53 -16.18 -1.00
CA TYR A 376 1.30 -14.78 -1.26
C TYR A 376 0.56 -14.61 -2.58
N ARG A 377 -0.33 -13.63 -2.64
CA ARG A 377 -0.96 -13.21 -3.89
C ARG A 377 0.12 -12.80 -4.88
N VAL A 378 -0.03 -13.22 -6.13
CA VAL A 378 0.90 -12.83 -7.20
C VAL A 378 0.90 -11.30 -7.37
N SER A 379 2.04 -10.68 -7.12
CA SER A 379 2.24 -9.23 -7.22
C SER A 379 3.72 -8.93 -7.47
N GLY A 380 3.99 -7.85 -8.19
CA GLY A 380 5.35 -7.36 -8.41
C GLY A 380 5.88 -6.43 -7.32
N ASN A 381 5.00 -6.00 -6.38
CA ASN A 381 5.38 -5.03 -5.37
C ASN A 381 4.69 -5.21 -4.01
N ALA A 382 3.52 -5.83 -3.96
CA ALA A 382 2.77 -6.03 -2.73
C ALA A 382 2.92 -7.46 -2.21
N ARG A 383 3.22 -7.61 -0.92
CA ARG A 383 3.36 -8.86 -0.22
C ARG A 383 2.10 -9.08 0.64
N VAL A 384 1.13 -9.80 0.06
CA VAL A 384 -0.18 -10.04 0.67
C VAL A 384 -0.35 -11.54 0.90
N PRO A 385 -0.34 -12.02 2.16
CA PRO A 385 -0.60 -13.41 2.48
C PRO A 385 -2.00 -13.82 2.04
N ILE A 386 -2.13 -15.08 1.59
CA ILE A 386 -3.41 -15.71 1.26
C ILE A 386 -3.54 -17.01 2.08
N TRP A 387 -4.75 -17.27 2.58
CA TRP A 387 -5.10 -18.34 3.49
C TRP A 387 -5.81 -19.50 2.79
#